data_a94e5629a038577b4c3082e7c7cdabd1
#
_entry.id   a94e5629a038577b4c3082e7c7cdabd1
#
_cell.length_a   1.000
_cell.length_b   1.000
_cell.length_c   1.000
_cell.angle_alpha   90.00
_cell.angle_beta   90.00
_cell.angle_gamma   90.00
#
_symmetry.space_group_name_H-M   'P 1'
#
loop_
_entity.id
_entity.type
_entity.pdbx_description
1 polymer ?
#
loop_
_entity_poly.entity_id
_entity_poly.type
_entity_poly.pdbx_seq_one_letter_code
_entity_poly.pdbx_strand_id
1 'polypeptide(L)'
;ILKNAKTFVCRIINLSSNQFNIPELENSMGDMISKFSHAKVKLENPNITIYLIFTNKENFFGFSKQVKEKSRPKKIKSYPHELDWKLTRVMINLIGLKQGETVCDPFCGAGTTLLEAESMGIHAIGLDFDKKMFEATKDNLKMNGYKSKIFNSDFQELVKISEKFDGIVTDLPYGKNTKISEKPEEILKRFISILPKKKKIAIMYKKELGDNLKLNGLKKYQIYRHKSLTRTILIK
;
A
#
# COMPACT_ATOMS: atom_id res chain seq x y z
N ILE A 1 -24.76 10.00 5.20
CA ILE A 1 -23.87 8.94 5.72
C ILE A 1 -24.36 8.47 7.08
N LEU A 2 -24.65 9.39 8.03
CA LEU A 2 -25.14 9.07 9.37
C LEU A 2 -26.62 8.70 9.44
N LYS A 3 -27.42 8.98 8.42
CA LYS A 3 -28.87 8.69 8.42
C LYS A 3 -29.21 7.23 8.74
N ASN A 4 -28.33 6.29 8.37
CA ASN A 4 -28.54 4.85 8.56
C ASN A 4 -27.57 4.25 9.60
N ALA A 5 -26.76 5.05 10.28
CA ALA A 5 -25.84 4.57 11.30
C ALA A 5 -26.53 4.57 12.68
N LYS A 6 -26.40 3.46 13.41
CA LYS A 6 -26.91 3.38 14.79
C LYS A 6 -25.93 4.00 15.80
N THR A 7 -24.63 3.89 15.52
CA THR A 7 -23.58 4.36 16.42
C THR A 7 -22.42 4.99 15.65
N PHE A 8 -21.77 5.97 16.28
CA PHE A 8 -20.55 6.59 15.74
C PHE A 8 -19.57 6.95 16.85
N VAL A 9 -18.34 7.27 16.44
CA VAL A 9 -17.32 7.89 17.27
C VAL A 9 -16.57 8.93 16.43
N CYS A 10 -16.13 10.00 17.09
CA CYS A 10 -15.22 10.98 16.53
C CYS A 10 -13.79 10.65 16.92
N ARG A 11 -12.85 10.81 16.01
CA ARG A 11 -11.41 10.66 16.24
C ARG A 11 -10.66 11.81 15.60
N ILE A 12 -9.80 12.43 16.38
CA ILE A 12 -8.93 13.50 15.93
C ILE A 12 -7.51 12.98 15.87
N ILE A 13 -6.87 13.17 14.71
CA ILE A 13 -5.47 12.84 14.48
C ILE A 13 -4.71 14.13 14.25
N ASN A 14 -3.83 14.49 15.18
CA ASN A 14 -3.00 15.67 15.03
C ASN A 14 -1.61 15.29 14.49
N LEU A 15 -1.35 15.66 13.25
CA LEU A 15 -0.07 15.56 12.56
C LEU A 15 0.57 16.94 12.33
N SER A 16 -0.02 17.99 12.92
CA SER A 16 0.52 19.35 12.85
C SER A 16 1.45 19.65 14.03
N SER A 17 2.16 20.76 13.95
CA SER A 17 2.94 21.30 15.06
C SER A 17 2.11 21.99 16.14
N ASN A 18 0.82 22.24 15.86
CA ASN A 18 -0.08 22.89 16.82
C ASN A 18 -0.49 21.93 17.95
N GLN A 19 -0.70 22.46 19.13
CA GLN A 19 -1.21 21.70 20.26
C GLN A 19 -2.72 21.86 20.36
N PHE A 20 -3.44 20.76 20.53
CA PHE A 20 -4.89 20.72 20.70
C PHE A 20 -5.25 19.85 21.91
N ASN A 21 -6.30 20.25 22.62
CA ASN A 21 -6.96 19.36 23.59
C ASN A 21 -7.85 18.36 22.80
N ILE A 22 -7.23 17.24 22.39
CA ILE A 22 -7.88 16.23 21.54
C ILE A 22 -9.17 15.67 22.16
N PRO A 23 -9.21 15.28 23.44
CA PRO A 23 -10.44 14.81 24.09
C PRO A 23 -11.59 15.82 24.03
N GLU A 24 -11.32 17.08 24.28
CA GLU A 24 -12.31 18.15 24.23
C GLU A 24 -12.86 18.35 22.82
N LEU A 25 -12.00 18.34 21.83
CA LEU A 25 -12.40 18.45 20.42
C LEU A 25 -13.21 17.23 19.95
N GLU A 26 -12.83 16.01 20.36
CA GLU A 26 -13.59 14.79 20.04
C GLU A 26 -15.00 14.86 20.66
N ASN A 27 -15.11 15.32 21.92
CA ASN A 27 -16.40 15.50 22.61
C ASN A 27 -17.25 16.57 21.91
N SER A 28 -16.69 17.75 21.66
CA SER A 28 -17.39 18.84 20.97
C SER A 28 -17.91 18.45 19.60
N MET A 29 -17.10 17.73 18.84
CA MET A 29 -17.49 17.21 17.54
C MET A 29 -18.59 16.13 17.67
N GLY A 30 -18.50 15.27 18.68
CA GLY A 30 -19.51 14.26 19.00
C GLY A 30 -20.87 14.89 19.35
N ASP A 31 -20.85 15.89 20.18
CA ASP A 31 -22.06 16.63 20.58
C ASP A 31 -22.72 17.35 19.40
N MET A 32 -21.91 18.01 18.56
CA MET A 32 -22.40 18.67 17.35
C MET A 32 -23.10 17.65 16.44
N ILE A 33 -22.46 16.52 16.19
CA ILE A 33 -23.00 15.47 15.28
C ILE A 33 -24.26 14.84 15.88
N SER A 34 -24.31 14.63 17.19
CA SER A 34 -25.46 14.06 17.88
C SER A 34 -26.70 14.94 17.73
N LYS A 35 -26.54 16.28 17.64
CA LYS A 35 -27.66 17.21 17.40
C LYS A 35 -28.31 17.08 16.02
N PHE A 36 -27.56 16.62 15.04
CA PHE A 36 -28.02 16.50 13.64
C PHE A 36 -28.23 15.05 13.19
N SER A 37 -28.00 14.06 14.07
CA SER A 37 -28.15 12.65 13.74
C SER A 37 -28.87 11.89 14.86
N HIS A 38 -29.52 10.79 14.51
CA HIS A 38 -30.10 9.88 15.51
C HIS A 38 -29.07 8.82 16.00
N ALA A 39 -27.84 8.89 15.53
CA ALA A 39 -26.79 7.95 15.89
C ALA A 39 -26.26 8.28 17.31
N LYS A 40 -26.02 7.26 18.11
CA LYS A 40 -25.46 7.38 19.46
C LYS A 40 -23.94 7.29 19.43
N VAL A 41 -23.27 8.04 20.29
CA VAL A 41 -21.82 7.92 20.48
C VAL A 41 -21.50 6.55 21.08
N LYS A 42 -20.53 5.85 20.50
CA LYS A 42 -20.03 4.57 21.00
C LYS A 42 -18.52 4.48 20.76
N LEU A 43 -17.75 4.45 21.84
CA LEU A 43 -16.28 4.52 21.77
C LEU A 43 -15.63 3.27 21.20
N GLU A 44 -16.24 2.11 21.47
CA GLU A 44 -15.74 0.81 21.00
C GLU A 44 -16.67 0.21 19.95
N ASN A 45 -16.09 -0.29 18.86
CA ASN A 45 -16.80 -0.93 17.76
C ASN A 45 -18.02 -0.12 17.24
N PRO A 46 -17.88 1.19 16.91
CA PRO A 46 -18.95 1.99 16.33
C PRO A 46 -19.27 1.54 14.90
N ASN A 47 -20.47 1.82 14.40
CA ASN A 47 -20.79 1.58 12.99
C ASN A 47 -20.00 2.49 12.06
N ILE A 48 -19.73 3.73 12.51
CA ILE A 48 -19.00 4.75 11.78
C ILE A 48 -17.96 5.39 12.69
N THR A 49 -16.74 5.54 12.22
CA THR A 49 -15.74 6.42 12.82
C THR A 49 -15.59 7.65 11.94
N ILE A 50 -15.71 8.82 12.52
CA ILE A 50 -15.54 10.11 11.86
C ILE A 50 -14.16 10.63 12.25
N TYR A 51 -13.37 11.04 11.26
CA TYR A 51 -12.02 11.51 11.45
C TYR A 51 -11.89 12.99 11.09
N LEU A 52 -11.18 13.73 11.93
CA LEU A 52 -10.63 15.03 11.62
C LEU A 52 -9.11 14.94 11.78
N ILE A 53 -8.38 15.21 10.71
CA ILE A 53 -6.92 15.07 10.68
C ILE A 53 -6.34 16.46 10.45
N PHE A 54 -5.56 16.94 11.40
CA PHE A 54 -4.83 18.20 11.29
C PHE A 54 -3.42 17.94 10.77
N THR A 55 -3.00 18.72 9.80
CA THR A 55 -1.61 18.78 9.33
C THR A 55 -1.14 20.23 9.30
N ASN A 56 0.15 20.46 9.07
CA ASN A 56 0.67 21.84 8.98
C ASN A 56 0.19 22.62 7.73
N LYS A 57 -0.41 21.95 6.75
CA LYS A 57 -0.83 22.58 5.49
C LYS A 57 -2.35 22.55 5.30
N GLU A 58 -2.96 21.44 5.61
CA GLU A 58 -4.37 21.17 5.28
C GLU A 58 -5.02 20.37 6.41
N ASN A 59 -6.33 20.47 6.52
CA ASN A 59 -7.12 19.65 7.42
C ASN A 59 -7.97 18.70 6.59
N PHE A 60 -8.06 17.45 7.03
CA PHE A 60 -8.84 16.43 6.34
C PHE A 60 -10.00 16.00 7.22
N PHE A 61 -11.16 15.93 6.62
CA PHE A 61 -12.35 15.36 7.23
C PHE A 61 -12.77 14.12 6.46
N GLY A 62 -13.09 13.06 7.19
CA GLY A 62 -13.47 11.81 6.56
C GLY A 62 -14.20 10.87 7.51
N PHE A 63 -14.60 9.73 7.01
CA PHE A 63 -15.23 8.70 7.82
C PHE A 63 -14.83 7.30 7.32
N SER A 64 -14.85 6.34 8.24
CA SER A 64 -14.81 4.92 7.92
C SER A 64 -16.06 4.23 8.45
N LYS A 65 -16.61 3.30 7.67
CA LYS A 65 -17.63 2.37 8.16
C LYS A 65 -16.94 1.17 8.79
N GLN A 66 -17.51 0.64 9.87
CA GLN A 66 -17.06 -0.63 10.38
C GLN A 66 -17.34 -1.71 9.32
N VAL A 67 -16.30 -2.18 8.70
CA VAL A 67 -16.33 -3.35 7.83
C VAL A 67 -15.85 -4.51 8.70
N LYS A 68 -16.56 -5.63 8.70
CA LYS A 68 -16.00 -6.87 9.28
C LYS A 68 -14.68 -7.12 8.57
N GLU A 69 -13.57 -6.99 9.30
CA GLU A 69 -12.27 -7.29 8.71
C GLU A 69 -12.30 -8.73 8.22
N LYS A 70 -12.16 -8.90 6.92
CA LYS A 70 -11.80 -10.22 6.38
C LYS A 70 -10.47 -10.57 7.05
N SER A 71 -10.35 -11.79 7.56
CA SER A 71 -9.10 -12.25 8.14
C SER A 71 -7.97 -11.98 7.16
N ARG A 72 -6.91 -11.34 7.66
CA ARG A 72 -5.74 -11.04 6.81
C ARG A 72 -5.15 -12.32 6.24
N PRO A 73 -4.55 -12.25 5.03
CA PRO A 73 -3.79 -13.35 4.50
C PRO A 73 -2.71 -13.80 5.48
N LYS A 74 -2.60 -15.09 5.70
CA LYS A 74 -1.54 -15.69 6.53
C LYS A 74 -0.32 -15.98 5.67
N LYS A 75 0.87 -15.82 6.24
CA LYS A 75 2.13 -16.20 5.61
C LYS A 75 2.79 -17.32 6.41
N ILE A 76 3.14 -18.41 5.76
CA ILE A 76 3.98 -19.49 6.32
C ILE A 76 5.46 -19.26 6.02
N LYS A 77 5.76 -18.49 4.98
CA LYS A 77 7.12 -18.07 4.60
C LYS A 77 7.19 -16.55 4.69
N SER A 78 7.98 -16.04 5.64
CA SER A 78 8.24 -14.61 5.85
C SER A 78 9.73 -14.37 5.96
N TYR A 79 10.19 -13.23 5.44
CA TYR A 79 11.61 -12.88 5.39
C TYR A 79 11.84 -11.48 5.95
N PRO A 80 13.03 -11.22 6.53
CA PRO A 80 13.42 -9.86 6.90
C PRO A 80 13.36 -8.93 5.68
N HIS A 81 12.98 -7.68 5.91
CA HIS A 81 12.93 -6.63 4.88
C HIS A 81 11.80 -6.74 3.84
N GLU A 82 10.80 -7.59 4.08
CA GLU A 82 9.59 -7.57 3.25
C GLU A 82 8.85 -6.23 3.37
N LEU A 83 8.12 -5.91 2.32
CA LEU A 83 7.23 -4.76 2.33
C LEU A 83 6.15 -4.92 3.41
N ASP A 84 5.96 -3.88 4.21
CA ASP A 84 4.87 -3.84 5.19
C ASP A 84 3.51 -3.92 4.49
N TRP A 85 2.64 -4.77 5.00
CA TRP A 85 1.34 -5.02 4.39
C TRP A 85 0.41 -3.78 4.33
N LYS A 86 0.48 -2.91 5.35
CA LYS A 86 -0.30 -1.65 5.36
C LYS A 86 0.18 -0.75 4.24
N LEU A 87 1.49 -0.65 4.09
CA LEU A 87 2.11 0.16 3.05
C LEU A 87 1.82 -0.40 1.66
N THR A 88 1.81 -1.72 1.50
CA THR A 88 1.39 -2.39 0.27
C THR A 88 -0.04 -1.99 -0.12
N ARG A 89 -0.98 -2.04 0.81
CA ARG A 89 -2.38 -1.61 0.57
C ARG A 89 -2.47 -0.13 0.24
N VAL A 90 -1.68 0.71 0.91
CA VAL A 90 -1.60 2.15 0.57
C VAL A 90 -1.15 2.33 -0.87
N MET A 91 -0.12 1.61 -1.33
CA MET A 91 0.37 1.71 -2.70
C MET A 91 -0.67 1.25 -3.72
N ILE A 92 -1.37 0.13 -3.47
CA ILE A 92 -2.47 -0.35 -4.32
C ILE A 92 -3.60 0.69 -4.41
N ASN A 93 -3.98 1.28 -3.29
CA ASN A 93 -5.02 2.30 -3.24
C ASN A 93 -4.60 3.61 -3.94
N LEU A 94 -3.34 4.03 -3.79
CA LEU A 94 -2.82 5.26 -4.40
C LEU A 94 -2.87 5.25 -5.92
N ILE A 95 -2.70 4.08 -6.54
CA ILE A 95 -2.85 3.96 -8.00
C ILE A 95 -4.29 3.69 -8.44
N GLY A 96 -5.23 3.60 -7.49
CA GLY A 96 -6.66 3.50 -7.78
C GLY A 96 -7.06 2.20 -8.48
N LEU A 97 -6.42 1.08 -8.16
CA LEU A 97 -6.86 -0.24 -8.62
C LEU A 97 -8.18 -0.62 -7.96
N LYS A 98 -9.07 -1.22 -8.73
CA LYS A 98 -10.41 -1.66 -8.32
C LYS A 98 -10.50 -3.18 -8.26
N GLN A 99 -11.51 -3.68 -7.58
CA GLN A 99 -11.83 -5.11 -7.58
C GLN A 99 -12.02 -5.61 -9.02
N GLY A 100 -11.46 -6.78 -9.31
CA GLY A 100 -11.45 -7.39 -10.64
C GLY A 100 -10.32 -6.92 -11.57
N GLU A 101 -9.66 -5.79 -11.27
CA GLU A 101 -8.43 -5.40 -11.99
C GLU A 101 -7.24 -6.27 -11.53
N THR A 102 -6.17 -6.24 -12.29
CA THR A 102 -4.97 -7.05 -12.04
C THR A 102 -3.76 -6.18 -11.73
N VAL A 103 -3.09 -6.44 -10.61
CA VAL A 103 -1.79 -5.85 -10.25
C VAL A 103 -0.65 -6.77 -10.65
N CYS A 104 0.47 -6.20 -11.07
CA CYS A 104 1.73 -6.92 -11.27
C CYS A 104 2.77 -6.44 -10.26
N ASP A 105 3.47 -7.39 -9.62
CA ASP A 105 4.67 -7.12 -8.82
C ASP A 105 5.86 -7.86 -9.44
N PRO A 106 6.73 -7.15 -10.17
CA PRO A 106 7.89 -7.75 -10.84
C PRO A 106 9.08 -8.07 -9.93
N PHE A 107 8.97 -7.79 -8.63
CA PHE A 107 9.94 -8.14 -7.58
C PHE A 107 9.20 -8.69 -6.35
N CYS A 108 8.34 -9.69 -6.57
CA CYS A 108 7.31 -10.05 -5.60
C CYS A 108 7.83 -10.68 -4.29
N GLY A 109 9.09 -11.10 -4.24
CA GLY A 109 9.67 -11.72 -3.04
C GLY A 109 8.83 -12.89 -2.55
N ALA A 110 8.46 -12.89 -1.27
CA ALA A 110 7.56 -13.89 -0.69
C ALA A 110 6.06 -13.58 -0.86
N GLY A 111 5.70 -12.66 -1.77
CA GLY A 111 4.34 -12.46 -2.25
C GLY A 111 3.47 -11.52 -1.41
N THR A 112 4.02 -10.60 -0.63
CA THR A 112 3.20 -9.67 0.17
C THR A 112 2.21 -8.88 -0.69
N THR A 113 2.67 -8.31 -1.80
CA THR A 113 1.81 -7.53 -2.72
C THR A 113 0.69 -8.40 -3.29
N LEU A 114 1.02 -9.63 -3.68
CA LEU A 114 0.04 -10.55 -4.26
C LEU A 114 -1.05 -10.93 -3.25
N LEU A 115 -0.63 -11.28 -2.04
CA LEU A 115 -1.55 -11.67 -0.95
C LEU A 115 -2.51 -10.52 -0.58
N GLU A 116 -1.97 -9.32 -0.43
CA GLU A 116 -2.79 -8.17 -0.05
C GLU A 116 -3.74 -7.77 -1.18
N ALA A 117 -3.29 -7.78 -2.45
CA ALA A 117 -4.15 -7.51 -3.60
C ALA A 117 -5.33 -8.50 -3.69
N GLU A 118 -5.05 -9.80 -3.63
CA GLU A 118 -6.08 -10.85 -3.65
C GLU A 118 -7.08 -10.69 -2.49
N SER A 119 -6.60 -10.32 -1.29
CA SER A 119 -7.47 -10.07 -0.15
C SER A 119 -8.40 -8.86 -0.35
N MET A 120 -8.02 -7.94 -1.23
CA MET A 120 -8.80 -6.77 -1.63
C MET A 120 -9.72 -7.05 -2.83
N GLY A 121 -9.68 -8.26 -3.40
CA GLY A 121 -10.43 -8.64 -4.60
C GLY A 121 -9.78 -8.17 -5.90
N ILE A 122 -8.49 -7.88 -5.87
CA ILE A 122 -7.67 -7.49 -7.02
C ILE A 122 -6.83 -8.70 -7.40
N HIS A 123 -6.88 -9.13 -8.66
CA HIS A 123 -6.06 -10.23 -9.15
C HIS A 123 -4.57 -9.84 -9.13
N ALA A 124 -3.69 -10.83 -9.01
CA ALA A 124 -2.28 -10.53 -8.93
C ALA A 124 -1.42 -11.41 -9.84
N ILE A 125 -0.35 -10.81 -10.36
CA ILE A 125 0.71 -11.47 -11.10
C ILE A 125 2.03 -11.12 -10.43
N GLY A 126 2.90 -12.11 -10.18
CA GLY A 126 4.20 -11.89 -9.57
C GLY A 126 5.34 -12.43 -10.44
N LEU A 127 6.47 -11.73 -10.43
CA LEU A 127 7.73 -12.22 -10.96
C LEU A 127 8.78 -12.14 -9.85
N ASP A 128 9.62 -13.14 -9.77
CA ASP A 128 10.84 -13.10 -8.96
C ASP A 128 11.89 -14.04 -9.57
N PHE A 129 13.11 -13.57 -9.73
CA PHE A 129 14.19 -14.37 -10.31
C PHE A 129 14.77 -15.38 -9.31
N ASP A 130 14.66 -15.10 -7.98
CA ASP A 130 15.12 -16.03 -6.95
C ASP A 130 14.09 -17.16 -6.77
N LYS A 131 14.51 -18.37 -7.18
CA LYS A 131 13.69 -19.59 -7.05
C LYS A 131 13.16 -19.81 -5.63
N LYS A 132 13.94 -19.43 -4.59
CA LYS A 132 13.51 -19.55 -3.18
C LYS A 132 12.33 -18.61 -2.90
N MET A 133 12.36 -17.39 -3.42
CA MET A 133 11.26 -16.43 -3.27
C MET A 133 10.05 -16.87 -4.07
N PHE A 134 10.23 -17.33 -5.29
CA PHE A 134 9.16 -17.91 -6.10
C PHE A 134 8.43 -19.05 -5.38
N GLU A 135 9.15 -20.04 -4.81
CA GLU A 135 8.53 -21.14 -4.06
C GLU A 135 7.85 -20.64 -2.78
N ALA A 136 8.44 -19.68 -2.08
CA ALA A 136 7.83 -19.07 -0.91
C ALA A 136 6.50 -18.37 -1.24
N THR A 137 6.45 -17.62 -2.34
CA THR A 137 5.23 -16.98 -2.84
C THR A 137 4.16 -18.00 -3.17
N LYS A 138 4.52 -19.07 -3.86
CA LYS A 138 3.62 -20.18 -4.20
C LYS A 138 2.99 -20.82 -2.98
N ASP A 139 3.80 -21.13 -1.96
CA ASP A 139 3.33 -21.70 -0.69
C ASP A 139 2.37 -20.75 0.03
N ASN A 140 2.71 -19.47 0.11
CA ASN A 140 1.91 -18.45 0.76
C ASN A 140 0.56 -18.22 0.04
N LEU A 141 0.53 -18.21 -1.29
CA LEU A 141 -0.70 -18.11 -2.09
C LEU A 141 -1.58 -19.34 -1.89
N LYS A 142 -1.00 -20.54 -1.97
CA LYS A 142 -1.69 -21.81 -1.78
C LYS A 142 -2.36 -21.89 -0.40
N MET A 143 -1.67 -21.46 0.66
CA MET A 143 -2.21 -21.44 2.02
C MET A 143 -3.48 -20.60 2.15
N ASN A 144 -3.58 -19.52 1.38
CA ASN A 144 -4.74 -18.63 1.40
C ASN A 144 -5.80 -18.96 0.33
N GLY A 145 -5.60 -20.03 -0.44
CA GLY A 145 -6.50 -20.42 -1.53
C GLY A 145 -6.48 -19.47 -2.73
N TYR A 146 -5.44 -18.64 -2.87
CA TYR A 146 -5.31 -17.71 -3.99
C TYR A 146 -4.67 -18.37 -5.21
N LYS A 147 -5.11 -17.93 -6.39
CA LYS A 147 -4.70 -18.50 -7.69
C LYS A 147 -3.89 -17.53 -8.55
N SER A 148 -3.19 -16.58 -7.92
CA SER A 148 -2.33 -15.63 -8.61
C SER A 148 -1.29 -16.35 -9.49
N LYS A 149 -1.02 -15.78 -10.66
CA LYS A 149 0.04 -16.29 -11.54
C LYS A 149 1.40 -15.79 -11.06
N ILE A 150 2.36 -16.68 -10.95
CA ILE A 150 3.73 -16.33 -10.58
C ILE A 150 4.71 -16.94 -11.58
N PHE A 151 5.79 -16.21 -11.84
CA PHE A 151 6.84 -16.60 -12.76
C PHE A 151 8.20 -16.52 -12.06
N ASN A 152 8.98 -17.61 -12.17
CA ASN A 152 10.38 -17.57 -11.75
C ASN A 152 11.22 -16.97 -12.90
N SER A 153 11.27 -15.65 -12.97
CA SER A 153 11.88 -14.91 -14.05
C SER A 153 12.34 -13.53 -13.64
N ASP A 154 13.20 -12.92 -14.42
CA ASP A 154 13.62 -11.53 -14.26
C ASP A 154 12.48 -10.55 -14.58
N PHE A 155 12.51 -9.36 -13.98
CA PHE A 155 11.53 -8.28 -14.20
C PHE A 155 11.45 -7.83 -15.67
N GLN A 156 12.46 -8.09 -16.50
CA GLN A 156 12.44 -7.76 -17.94
C GLN A 156 11.33 -8.48 -18.70
N GLU A 157 10.86 -9.64 -18.20
CA GLU A 157 9.71 -10.33 -18.76
C GLU A 157 8.39 -9.54 -18.63
N LEU A 158 8.38 -8.47 -17.82
CA LEU A 158 7.24 -7.54 -17.68
C LEU A 158 6.76 -7.02 -19.04
N VAL A 159 7.67 -6.76 -19.97
CA VAL A 159 7.34 -6.28 -21.32
C VAL A 159 6.44 -7.26 -22.06
N LYS A 160 6.71 -8.58 -21.95
CA LYS A 160 5.94 -9.63 -22.63
C LYS A 160 4.54 -9.86 -22.04
N ILE A 161 4.33 -9.45 -20.80
CA ILE A 161 3.05 -9.66 -20.10
C ILE A 161 2.28 -8.35 -19.85
N SER A 162 2.72 -7.24 -20.43
CA SER A 162 2.17 -5.91 -20.15
C SER A 162 0.65 -5.78 -20.40
N GLU A 163 0.09 -6.56 -21.31
CA GLU A 163 -1.35 -6.59 -21.57
C GLU A 163 -2.17 -7.39 -20.54
N LYS A 164 -1.52 -8.12 -19.63
CA LYS A 164 -2.17 -9.02 -18.67
C LYS A 164 -2.47 -8.39 -17.32
N PHE A 165 -2.11 -7.12 -17.11
CA PHE A 165 -2.33 -6.40 -15.86
C PHE A 165 -2.71 -4.93 -16.10
N ASP A 166 -3.32 -4.29 -15.09
CA ASP A 166 -3.80 -2.91 -15.12
C ASP A 166 -2.86 -1.94 -14.41
N GLY A 167 -2.10 -2.43 -13.45
CA GLY A 167 -1.15 -1.62 -12.71
C GLY A 167 0.04 -2.40 -12.16
N ILE A 168 1.05 -1.67 -11.72
CA ILE A 168 2.28 -2.19 -11.10
C ILE A 168 2.36 -1.64 -9.68
N VAL A 169 2.58 -2.53 -8.72
CA VAL A 169 2.91 -2.18 -7.33
C VAL A 169 4.10 -3.01 -6.92
N THR A 170 5.20 -2.36 -6.59
CA THR A 170 6.43 -3.08 -6.26
C THR A 170 7.33 -2.32 -5.30
N ASP A 171 8.13 -3.05 -4.53
CA ASP A 171 9.26 -2.54 -3.76
C ASP A 171 10.56 -3.02 -4.40
N LEU A 172 11.37 -2.10 -4.92
CA LEU A 172 12.62 -2.46 -5.55
C LEU A 172 13.61 -3.04 -4.53
N PRO A 173 14.31 -4.09 -4.91
CA PRO A 173 15.33 -4.67 -4.05
C PRO A 173 16.48 -3.69 -3.81
N TYR A 174 16.88 -3.53 -2.55
CA TYR A 174 18.03 -2.72 -2.14
C TYR A 174 18.72 -3.38 -0.95
N GLY A 175 20.06 -3.30 -0.91
CA GLY A 175 20.87 -3.76 0.20
C GLY A 175 21.63 -5.05 -0.04
N LYS A 176 22.53 -5.37 0.89
CA LYS A 176 23.51 -6.45 0.80
C LYS A 176 22.93 -7.89 0.79
N ASN A 177 21.63 -8.03 1.10
CA ASN A 177 20.97 -9.35 1.23
C ASN A 177 20.21 -9.78 -0.04
N THR A 178 20.26 -9.00 -1.09
CA THR A 178 19.73 -9.40 -2.40
C THR A 178 20.84 -10.08 -3.18
N LYS A 179 20.58 -11.25 -3.73
CA LYS A 179 21.51 -12.00 -4.60
C LYS A 179 21.75 -11.31 -5.96
N ILE A 180 21.76 -9.98 -5.95
CA ILE A 180 21.89 -9.17 -7.14
C ILE A 180 23.34 -8.77 -7.27
N SER A 181 23.99 -9.18 -8.38
CA SER A 181 25.35 -8.75 -8.75
C SER A 181 25.41 -7.32 -9.28
N GLU A 182 24.27 -6.73 -9.61
CA GLU A 182 24.14 -5.40 -10.20
C GLU A 182 23.84 -4.34 -9.14
N LYS A 183 24.28 -3.10 -9.38
CA LYS A 183 24.01 -1.97 -8.48
C LYS A 183 22.51 -1.64 -8.47
N PRO A 184 21.90 -1.40 -7.30
CA PRO A 184 20.47 -1.09 -7.21
C PRO A 184 20.02 0.11 -8.06
N GLU A 185 20.91 1.09 -8.29
CA GLU A 185 20.64 2.25 -9.13
C GLU A 185 20.45 1.86 -10.60
N GLU A 186 21.24 0.91 -11.09
CA GLU A 186 21.14 0.43 -12.48
C GLU A 186 19.87 -0.39 -12.69
N ILE A 187 19.49 -1.21 -11.69
CA ILE A 187 18.22 -1.93 -11.71
C ILE A 187 17.04 -0.94 -11.76
N LEU A 188 17.06 0.10 -10.93
CA LEU A 188 16.01 1.12 -10.94
C LEU A 188 15.93 1.82 -12.31
N LYS A 189 17.05 2.21 -12.91
CA LYS A 189 17.09 2.84 -14.24
C LYS A 189 16.51 1.90 -15.32
N ARG A 190 16.98 0.66 -15.38
CA ARG A 190 16.47 -0.34 -16.35
C ARG A 190 14.98 -0.59 -16.14
N PHE A 191 14.56 -0.76 -14.89
CA PHE A 191 13.15 -0.99 -14.58
C PHE A 191 12.27 0.17 -15.06
N ILE A 192 12.67 1.42 -14.77
CA ILE A 192 11.93 2.61 -15.22
C ILE A 192 11.88 2.68 -16.76
N SER A 193 12.93 2.28 -17.46
CA SER A 193 12.97 2.35 -18.92
C SER A 193 11.98 1.41 -19.62
N ILE A 194 11.60 0.32 -18.97
CA ILE A 194 10.67 -0.69 -19.53
C ILE A 194 9.23 -0.51 -19.03
N LEU A 195 8.95 0.47 -18.16
CA LEU A 195 7.63 0.67 -17.61
C LEU A 195 6.60 1.02 -18.70
N PRO A 196 5.44 0.35 -18.71
CA PRO A 196 4.39 0.63 -19.68
C PRO A 196 3.81 2.06 -19.51
N LYS A 197 3.79 2.83 -20.59
CA LYS A 197 3.37 4.26 -20.55
C LYS A 197 1.94 4.48 -20.07
N LYS A 198 1.03 3.53 -20.32
CA LYS A 198 -0.42 3.65 -20.05
C LYS A 198 -0.88 2.98 -18.76
N LYS A 199 -0.02 2.31 -18.01
CA LYS A 199 -0.41 1.58 -16.80
C LYS A 199 -0.27 2.45 -15.55
N LYS A 200 -1.08 2.15 -14.55
CA LYS A 200 -1.01 2.72 -13.19
C LYS A 200 0.22 2.17 -12.49
N ILE A 201 0.99 2.98 -11.79
CA ILE A 201 2.29 2.55 -11.27
C ILE A 201 2.51 3.10 -9.87
N ALA A 202 2.85 2.23 -8.92
CA ALA A 202 3.41 2.57 -7.62
C ALA A 202 4.72 1.81 -7.40
N ILE A 203 5.82 2.50 -7.35
CA ILE A 203 7.15 1.92 -7.11
C ILE A 203 7.69 2.49 -5.82
N MET A 204 8.13 1.63 -4.92
CA MET A 204 8.88 2.05 -3.75
C MET A 204 10.36 1.70 -3.91
N TYR A 205 11.21 2.59 -3.44
CA TYR A 205 12.66 2.42 -3.46
C TYR A 205 13.33 3.25 -2.34
N LYS A 206 14.58 2.95 -2.05
CA LYS A 206 15.38 3.75 -1.12
C LYS A 206 15.67 5.13 -1.73
N LYS A 207 15.43 6.22 -0.97
CA LYS A 207 15.48 7.59 -1.47
C LYS A 207 16.73 7.89 -2.30
N GLU A 208 17.89 7.53 -1.80
CA GLU A 208 19.19 7.84 -2.41
C GLU A 208 19.37 7.23 -3.82
N LEU A 209 18.65 6.13 -4.12
CA LEU A 209 18.71 5.49 -5.44
C LEU A 209 18.08 6.35 -6.55
N GLY A 210 17.16 7.23 -6.19
CA GLY A 210 16.39 8.04 -7.14
C GLY A 210 16.77 9.49 -7.22
N ASP A 211 17.77 9.96 -6.45
CA ASP A 211 18.14 11.39 -6.37
C ASP A 211 18.59 11.96 -7.73
N ASN A 212 19.23 11.14 -8.56
CA ASN A 212 19.73 11.54 -9.89
C ASN A 212 18.77 11.22 -11.03
N LEU A 213 17.54 10.72 -10.76
CA LEU A 213 16.60 10.35 -11.80
C LEU A 213 15.65 11.49 -12.13
N LYS A 214 15.63 11.89 -13.41
CA LYS A 214 14.63 12.82 -13.96
C LYS A 214 13.32 12.06 -14.18
N LEU A 215 12.39 12.17 -13.21
CA LEU A 215 11.11 11.48 -13.21
C LEU A 215 9.98 12.51 -13.41
N ASN A 216 9.93 13.10 -14.59
CA ASN A 216 8.95 14.13 -14.93
C ASN A 216 7.52 13.54 -14.97
N GLY A 217 6.54 14.29 -14.44
CA GLY A 217 5.12 13.89 -14.45
C GLY A 217 4.72 12.84 -13.41
N LEU A 218 5.64 12.43 -12.53
CA LEU A 218 5.37 11.45 -11.48
C LEU A 218 5.28 12.12 -10.10
N LYS A 219 4.31 11.71 -9.30
CA LYS A 219 4.17 12.16 -7.91
C LYS A 219 5.12 11.37 -7.01
N LYS A 220 5.82 12.07 -6.11
CA LYS A 220 6.76 11.47 -5.16
C LYS A 220 6.26 11.67 -3.74
N TYR A 221 6.22 10.59 -2.95
CA TYR A 221 5.94 10.62 -1.52
C TYR A 221 7.12 10.03 -0.77
N GLN A 222 7.59 10.72 0.27
CA GLN A 222 8.70 10.24 1.10
C GLN A 222 8.16 9.69 2.42
N ILE A 223 8.68 8.53 2.83
CA ILE A 223 8.34 7.87 4.09
C ILE A 223 9.64 7.69 4.87
N TYR A 224 9.77 8.45 5.95
CA TYR A 224 10.86 8.27 6.90
C TYR A 224 10.61 7.00 7.74
N ARG A 225 11.60 6.14 7.83
CA ARG A 225 11.56 4.92 8.66
C ARG A 225 12.46 5.03 9.88
N HIS A 226 13.71 5.42 9.67
CA HIS A 226 14.71 5.68 10.70
C HIS A 226 15.91 6.45 10.10
N LYS A 227 16.88 6.84 10.94
CA LYS A 227 18.03 7.72 10.54
C LYS A 227 18.73 7.32 9.22
N SER A 228 18.83 6.02 8.92
CA SER A 228 19.53 5.52 7.72
C SER A 228 18.59 5.05 6.60
N LEU A 229 17.27 5.25 6.73
CA LEU A 229 16.31 4.77 5.73
C LEU A 229 15.13 5.73 5.56
N THR A 230 15.14 6.43 4.45
CA THR A 230 13.96 7.09 3.88
C THR A 230 13.59 6.35 2.59
N ARG A 231 12.31 6.04 2.43
CA ARG A 231 11.77 5.42 1.22
C ARG A 231 11.04 6.45 0.39
N THR A 232 11.10 6.33 -0.92
CA THR A 232 10.31 7.11 -1.86
C THR A 232 9.30 6.20 -2.53
N ILE A 233 8.03 6.60 -2.54
CA ILE A 233 6.99 6.02 -3.39
C ILE A 233 6.80 6.93 -4.59
N LEU A 234 6.96 6.37 -5.77
CA LEU A 234 6.73 7.01 -7.05
C LEU A 234 5.38 6.55 -7.60
N ILE A 235 4.50 7.50 -7.94
CA ILE A 235 3.14 7.23 -8.43
C ILE A 235 2.95 7.85 -9.82
N LYS A 236 2.35 7.06 -10.71
CA LYS A 236 1.90 7.49 -12.03
C LYS A 236 0.42 7.22 -12.20
#